data_a32ed885633d928c83c6301d5dd30d9f
#
_entry.id   a32ed885633d928c83c6301d5dd30d9f
#
_cell.length_a   1.000
_cell.length_b   1.000
_cell.length_c   1.000
_cell.angle_alpha   90.00
_cell.angle_beta   90.00
_cell.angle_gamma   90.00
#
_symmetry.space_group_name_H-M   'P 1'
#
loop_
_entity.id
_entity.type
_entity.pdbx_description
1 polymer ?
#
loop_
_entity_poly.entity_id
_entity_poly.type
_entity_poly.pdbx_seq_one_letter_code
_entity_poly.pdbx_strand_id
1 'polypeptide(L)'
;ETLDFKRDTTPADLTAAAYLYPFADHDTLEQVESPSMSPETLDVLAEAIRNREVSGSHLVSNAGFIRDRDALAQAAQHLLNLEGITTTAVFGIADDRIYLAARSKDIRVNIESILQDAFGTIGEAGGHSTQGSVEIPLGIFTGIEVSEDNRETLLELTEEAVTKKLFQAMGVDGSDGGNGN
;
A
#
# COMPACT_ATOMS: atom_id res chain seq x y z
N GLU A 1 7.48 4.57 16.07
CA GLU A 1 6.07 5.00 16.12
C GLU A 1 5.90 6.51 15.99
N THR A 2 6.79 7.32 16.56
CA THR A 2 6.68 8.80 16.53
C THR A 2 7.03 9.43 15.17
N LEU A 3 7.57 8.69 14.21
CA LEU A 3 8.02 9.17 12.89
C LEU A 3 8.84 10.48 13.01
N ASP A 4 9.94 10.41 13.71
CA ASP A 4 10.83 11.56 13.97
C ASP A 4 10.08 12.74 14.61
N PHE A 5 9.34 12.43 15.68
CA PHE A 5 8.53 13.37 16.46
C PHE A 5 7.43 14.10 15.68
N LYS A 6 7.05 13.60 14.52
CA LYS A 6 5.97 14.19 13.68
C LYS A 6 4.60 13.69 14.04
N ARG A 7 4.51 12.62 14.88
CA ARG A 7 3.24 11.92 15.16
C ARG A 7 3.25 11.34 16.57
N ASP A 8 2.12 11.48 17.27
CA ASP A 8 1.84 10.91 18.60
C ASP A 8 2.96 11.13 19.64
N THR A 9 3.69 12.23 19.52
CA THR A 9 4.84 12.58 20.36
C THR A 9 4.41 13.21 21.67
N THR A 10 4.89 12.66 22.77
CA THR A 10 4.68 13.23 24.11
C THR A 10 5.89 14.03 24.61
N PRO A 11 5.73 14.90 25.62
CA PRO A 11 6.87 15.56 26.25
C PRO A 11 7.92 14.61 26.83
N ALA A 12 7.48 13.41 27.25
CA ALA A 12 8.39 12.36 27.76
C ALA A 12 9.28 11.81 26.65
N ASP A 13 8.75 11.62 25.43
CA ASP A 13 9.53 11.16 24.28
C ASP A 13 10.62 12.17 23.89
N LEU A 14 10.29 13.47 23.89
CA LEU A 14 11.25 14.54 23.62
C LEU A 14 12.34 14.61 24.70
N THR A 15 11.98 14.40 25.96
CA THR A 15 12.95 14.38 27.06
C THR A 15 13.88 13.18 26.96
N ALA A 16 13.32 12.01 26.65
CA ALA A 16 14.10 10.78 26.45
C ALA A 16 15.05 10.90 25.25
N ALA A 17 14.57 11.46 24.14
CA ALA A 17 15.38 11.71 22.96
C ALA A 17 16.53 12.67 23.24
N ALA A 18 16.27 13.79 23.92
CA ALA A 18 17.30 14.76 24.29
C ALA A 18 18.38 14.13 25.21
N TYR A 19 17.98 13.20 26.09
CA TYR A 19 18.92 12.47 26.94
C TYR A 19 19.77 11.47 26.15
N LEU A 20 19.17 10.77 25.19
CA LEU A 20 19.85 9.73 24.40
C LEU A 20 20.68 10.29 23.25
N TYR A 21 20.34 11.48 22.74
CA TYR A 21 20.97 12.09 21.59
C TYR A 21 22.51 12.13 21.63
N PRO A 22 23.17 12.51 22.75
CA PRO A 22 24.62 12.54 22.82
C PRO A 22 25.31 11.16 22.75
N PHE A 23 24.55 10.09 22.96
CA PHE A 23 25.04 8.70 22.95
C PHE A 23 24.69 7.96 21.66
N ALA A 24 23.91 8.58 20.77
CA ALA A 24 23.49 7.97 19.52
C ALA A 24 24.62 8.04 18.48
N ASP A 25 24.73 6.97 17.70
CA ASP A 25 25.52 6.96 16.46
C ASP A 25 24.66 7.59 15.36
N HIS A 26 24.91 8.86 15.07
CA HIS A 26 24.12 9.62 14.10
C HIS A 26 24.30 9.12 12.68
N ASP A 27 25.46 8.60 12.31
CA ASP A 27 25.70 8.06 10.96
C ASP A 27 24.89 6.79 10.75
N THR A 28 24.80 5.94 11.76
CA THR A 28 23.94 4.76 11.73
C THR A 28 22.45 5.14 11.72
N LEU A 29 22.03 6.16 12.47
CA LEU A 29 20.65 6.65 12.46
C LEU A 29 20.24 7.16 11.07
N GLU A 30 21.07 7.95 10.42
CA GLU A 30 20.83 8.45 9.06
C GLU A 30 20.65 7.31 8.05
N GLN A 31 21.46 6.25 8.15
CA GLN A 31 21.32 5.06 7.31
C GLN A 31 20.01 4.30 7.55
N VAL A 32 19.51 4.26 8.78
CA VAL A 32 18.24 3.61 9.13
C VAL A 32 17.05 4.46 8.72
N GLU A 33 17.14 5.79 8.83
CA GLU A 33 16.08 6.73 8.45
C GLU A 33 15.85 6.79 6.94
N SER A 34 16.90 6.57 6.16
CA SER A 34 16.86 6.58 4.70
C SER A 34 17.28 5.23 4.12
N PRO A 35 16.47 4.17 4.31
CA PRO A 35 16.79 2.87 3.76
C PRO A 35 16.89 2.96 2.24
N SER A 36 17.95 2.39 1.68
CA SER A 36 18.14 2.33 0.23
C SER A 36 16.99 1.53 -0.39
N MET A 37 16.41 2.10 -1.45
CA MET A 37 15.40 1.39 -2.25
C MET A 37 16.06 0.32 -3.09
N SER A 38 15.55 -0.92 -3.05
CA SER A 38 16.04 -1.99 -3.91
C SER A 38 15.60 -1.76 -5.36
N PRO A 39 16.30 -2.34 -6.36
CA PRO A 39 15.84 -2.32 -7.74
C PRO A 39 14.42 -2.87 -7.89
N GLU A 40 14.08 -3.94 -7.18
CA GLU A 40 12.74 -4.55 -7.16
C GLU A 40 11.68 -3.59 -6.64
N THR A 41 11.98 -2.86 -5.56
CA THR A 41 11.07 -1.82 -5.03
C THR A 41 10.87 -0.69 -6.04
N LEU A 42 11.93 -0.31 -6.76
CA LEU A 42 11.84 0.72 -7.79
C LEU A 42 10.95 0.27 -8.96
N ASP A 43 11.06 -0.98 -9.40
CA ASP A 43 10.23 -1.56 -10.45
C ASP A 43 8.75 -1.60 -10.01
N VAL A 44 8.48 -2.07 -8.80
CA VAL A 44 7.12 -2.08 -8.21
C VAL A 44 6.54 -0.67 -8.14
N LEU A 45 7.31 0.31 -7.70
CA LEU A 45 6.89 1.72 -7.66
C LEU A 45 6.61 2.27 -9.06
N ALA A 46 7.44 1.95 -10.05
CA ALA A 46 7.25 2.38 -11.42
C ALA A 46 5.96 1.82 -12.04
N GLU A 47 5.66 0.53 -11.80
CA GLU A 47 4.39 -0.07 -12.23
C GLU A 47 3.20 0.56 -11.49
N ALA A 48 3.30 0.73 -10.18
CA ALA A 48 2.26 1.36 -9.39
C ALA A 48 1.98 2.82 -9.82
N ILE A 49 2.99 3.56 -10.26
CA ILE A 49 2.80 4.91 -10.83
C ILE A 49 2.04 4.84 -12.16
N ARG A 50 2.34 3.87 -13.02
CA ARG A 50 1.71 3.73 -14.35
C ARG A 50 0.23 3.34 -14.25
N ASN A 51 -0.08 2.39 -13.39
CA ASN A 51 -1.40 1.76 -13.30
C ASN A 51 -2.27 2.37 -12.18
N ARG A 52 -1.96 3.60 -11.76
CA ARG A 52 -2.71 4.25 -10.70
C ARG A 52 -4.09 4.71 -11.15
N GLU A 53 -5.08 4.40 -10.36
CA GLU A 53 -6.42 4.97 -10.46
C GLU A 53 -6.69 5.90 -9.27
N VAL A 54 -7.26 7.07 -9.55
CA VAL A 54 -7.54 8.08 -8.53
C VAL A 54 -9.03 8.39 -8.54
N SER A 55 -9.66 8.32 -7.37
CA SER A 55 -11.03 8.76 -7.15
C SER A 55 -11.07 9.66 -5.90
N GLY A 56 -11.34 10.95 -6.11
CA GLY A 56 -11.25 11.96 -5.06
C GLY A 56 -9.85 12.03 -4.46
N SER A 57 -9.72 11.75 -3.18
CA SER A 57 -8.43 11.72 -2.45
C SER A 57 -7.87 10.31 -2.24
N HIS A 58 -8.43 9.31 -2.92
CA HIS A 58 -8.05 7.91 -2.81
C HIS A 58 -7.33 7.47 -4.09
N LEU A 59 -6.24 6.74 -3.92
CA LEU A 59 -5.43 6.18 -5.00
C LEU A 59 -5.33 4.67 -4.81
N VAL A 60 -5.72 3.92 -5.83
CA VAL A 60 -5.52 2.47 -5.92
C VAL A 60 -4.62 2.17 -7.09
N SER A 61 -3.73 1.20 -6.96
CA SER A 61 -2.83 0.84 -8.04
C SER A 61 -2.45 -0.63 -8.04
N ASN A 62 -2.31 -1.16 -9.27
CA ASN A 62 -1.81 -2.49 -9.56
C ASN A 62 -0.31 -2.43 -9.88
N ALA A 63 0.51 -3.16 -9.12
CA ALA A 63 1.95 -3.29 -9.34
C ALA A 63 2.33 -4.52 -10.19
N GLY A 64 1.35 -5.22 -10.74
CA GLY A 64 1.58 -6.40 -11.56
C GLY A 64 2.02 -7.62 -10.77
N PHE A 65 2.87 -8.45 -11.40
CA PHE A 65 3.51 -9.58 -10.72
C PHE A 65 4.76 -9.10 -9.98
N ILE A 66 4.78 -9.35 -8.68
CA ILE A 66 5.84 -8.92 -7.78
C ILE A 66 6.65 -10.12 -7.26
N ARG A 67 7.88 -9.86 -6.83
CA ARG A 67 8.74 -10.85 -6.15
C ARG A 67 8.87 -10.55 -4.66
N ASP A 68 8.80 -9.28 -4.31
CA ASP A 68 8.92 -8.79 -2.93
C ASP A 68 7.64 -8.05 -2.54
N ARG A 69 6.87 -8.65 -1.62
CA ARG A 69 5.64 -8.06 -1.09
C ARG A 69 5.87 -6.80 -0.26
N ASP A 70 7.05 -6.68 0.37
CA ASP A 70 7.37 -5.52 1.20
C ASP A 70 7.54 -4.25 0.35
N ALA A 71 7.85 -4.41 -0.94
CA ALA A 71 7.89 -3.32 -1.91
C ALA A 71 6.54 -2.62 -2.09
N LEU A 72 5.41 -3.34 -1.93
CA LEU A 72 4.06 -2.74 -2.00
C LEU A 72 3.83 -1.69 -0.91
N ALA A 73 4.29 -1.97 0.31
CA ALA A 73 4.16 -1.05 1.42
C ALA A 73 4.98 0.24 1.20
N GLN A 74 6.16 0.11 0.61
CA GLN A 74 7.01 1.23 0.23
C GLN A 74 6.38 2.03 -0.92
N ALA A 75 5.86 1.37 -1.95
CA ALA A 75 5.18 2.02 -3.05
C ALA A 75 3.93 2.79 -2.57
N ALA A 76 3.10 2.19 -1.70
CA ALA A 76 1.95 2.85 -1.11
C ALA A 76 2.36 4.10 -0.31
N GLN A 77 3.45 4.04 0.45
CA GLN A 77 3.98 5.17 1.21
C GLN A 77 4.47 6.30 0.28
N HIS A 78 5.14 5.97 -0.81
CA HIS A 78 5.59 6.98 -1.78
C HIS A 78 4.42 7.65 -2.50
N LEU A 79 3.43 6.88 -2.94
CA LEU A 79 2.24 7.41 -3.61
C LEU A 79 1.37 8.27 -2.69
N LEU A 80 1.40 8.04 -1.37
CA LEU A 80 0.70 8.86 -0.39
C LEU A 80 1.20 10.31 -0.35
N ASN A 81 2.43 10.58 -0.83
CA ASN A 81 2.98 11.92 -0.93
C ASN A 81 2.47 12.73 -2.13
N LEU A 82 1.69 12.11 -3.02
CA LEU A 82 1.08 12.81 -4.14
C LEU A 82 0.10 13.87 -3.63
N GLU A 83 0.14 15.06 -4.25
CA GLU A 83 -0.76 16.16 -3.91
C GLU A 83 -2.23 15.76 -4.08
N GLY A 84 -3.07 16.10 -3.11
CA GLY A 84 -4.49 15.75 -3.09
C GLY A 84 -4.80 14.33 -2.63
N ILE A 85 -3.83 13.43 -2.50
CA ILE A 85 -4.05 12.06 -2.06
C ILE A 85 -3.91 11.96 -0.53
N THR A 86 -4.89 11.33 0.10
CA THR A 86 -4.91 11.07 1.54
C THR A 86 -4.91 9.59 1.89
N THR A 87 -5.29 8.72 0.95
CA THR A 87 -5.31 7.28 1.12
C THR A 87 -4.79 6.59 -0.12
N THR A 88 -3.93 5.61 0.05
CA THR A 88 -3.35 4.81 -1.03
C THR A 88 -3.50 3.33 -0.74
N ALA A 89 -3.73 2.54 -1.79
CA ALA A 89 -3.65 1.09 -1.75
C ALA A 89 -2.88 0.60 -2.98
N VAL A 90 -1.86 -0.21 -2.77
CA VAL A 90 -1.08 -0.82 -3.85
C VAL A 90 -1.15 -2.33 -3.68
N PHE A 91 -1.48 -3.03 -4.76
CA PHE A 91 -1.55 -4.48 -4.75
C PHE A 91 -0.75 -5.09 -5.91
N GLY A 92 -0.43 -6.36 -5.77
CA GLY A 92 0.27 -7.13 -6.78
C GLY A 92 0.10 -8.62 -6.54
N ILE A 93 0.48 -9.42 -7.52
CA ILE A 93 0.39 -10.87 -7.48
C ILE A 93 1.79 -11.46 -7.26
N ALA A 94 1.92 -12.32 -6.27
CA ALA A 94 3.09 -13.17 -6.08
C ALA A 94 2.62 -14.60 -5.82
N ASP A 95 3.29 -15.55 -6.46
CA ASP A 95 2.92 -16.96 -6.40
C ASP A 95 1.44 -17.19 -6.73
N ASP A 96 0.66 -17.65 -5.78
CA ASP A 96 -0.77 -17.95 -5.89
C ASP A 96 -1.66 -16.99 -5.07
N ARG A 97 -1.14 -15.79 -4.73
CA ARG A 97 -1.81 -14.81 -3.87
C ARG A 97 -1.75 -13.40 -4.43
N ILE A 98 -2.78 -12.65 -4.10
CA ILE A 98 -2.77 -11.18 -4.22
C ILE A 98 -2.32 -10.63 -2.87
N TYR A 99 -1.29 -9.80 -2.89
CA TYR A 99 -0.84 -9.02 -1.75
C TYR A 99 -1.24 -7.57 -1.94
N LEU A 100 -1.71 -6.94 -0.89
CA LEU A 100 -2.13 -5.54 -0.89
C LEU A 100 -1.57 -4.85 0.33
N ALA A 101 -1.06 -3.63 0.15
CA ALA A 101 -0.67 -2.73 1.21
C ALA A 101 -1.43 -1.40 1.08
N ALA A 102 -2.02 -0.92 2.16
CA ALA A 102 -2.75 0.34 2.21
C ALA A 102 -2.18 1.29 3.27
N ARG A 103 -2.26 2.59 3.00
CA ARG A 103 -1.80 3.68 3.87
C ARG A 103 -2.81 4.83 3.84
N SER A 104 -2.97 5.50 4.97
CA SER A 104 -3.75 6.75 5.05
C SER A 104 -3.08 7.77 5.98
N LYS A 105 -3.15 9.04 5.59
CA LYS A 105 -2.83 10.20 6.43
C LYS A 105 -4.08 10.91 6.94
N ASP A 106 -5.28 10.46 6.55
CA ASP A 106 -6.55 11.00 7.05
C ASP A 106 -6.95 10.26 8.35
N ILE A 107 -6.97 10.98 9.45
CA ILE A 107 -7.32 10.44 10.78
C ILE A 107 -8.78 9.95 10.89
N ARG A 108 -9.63 10.32 9.94
CA ARG A 108 -11.05 9.89 9.88
C ARG A 108 -11.20 8.53 9.20
N VAL A 109 -10.17 8.08 8.52
CA VAL A 109 -10.12 6.80 7.81
C VAL A 109 -9.53 5.74 8.71
N ASN A 110 -10.19 4.59 8.82
CA ASN A 110 -9.63 3.40 9.48
C ASN A 110 -9.33 2.36 8.41
N ILE A 111 -8.04 2.21 8.08
CA ILE A 111 -7.58 1.28 7.03
C ILE A 111 -7.92 -0.17 7.39
N GLU A 112 -7.74 -0.58 8.65
CA GLU A 112 -8.07 -1.95 9.09
C GLU A 112 -9.54 -2.28 8.80
N SER A 113 -10.46 -1.39 9.17
CA SER A 113 -11.90 -1.59 8.92
C SER A 113 -12.20 -1.68 7.43
N ILE A 114 -11.63 -0.79 6.60
CA ILE A 114 -11.83 -0.80 5.15
C ILE A 114 -11.36 -2.13 4.55
N LEU A 115 -10.20 -2.62 4.94
CA LEU A 115 -9.66 -3.87 4.42
C LEU A 115 -10.45 -5.09 4.89
N GLN A 116 -10.92 -5.09 6.14
CA GLN A 116 -11.82 -6.12 6.66
C GLN A 116 -13.15 -6.14 5.94
N ASP A 117 -13.76 -4.99 5.70
CA ASP A 117 -15.04 -4.87 4.98
C ASP A 117 -14.90 -5.33 3.52
N ALA A 118 -13.79 -4.96 2.86
CA ALA A 118 -13.56 -5.33 1.47
C ALA A 118 -13.18 -6.82 1.29
N PHE A 119 -12.31 -7.35 2.14
CA PHE A 119 -11.61 -8.61 1.88
C PHE A 119 -11.64 -9.62 3.03
N GLY A 120 -12.14 -9.27 4.22
CA GLY A 120 -12.09 -10.14 5.40
C GLY A 120 -12.80 -11.49 5.26
N THR A 121 -13.70 -11.64 4.25
CA THR A 121 -14.38 -12.90 3.94
C THR A 121 -13.62 -13.80 2.96
N ILE A 122 -12.65 -13.27 2.22
CA ILE A 122 -11.94 -13.97 1.13
C ILE A 122 -10.43 -13.96 1.29
N GLY A 123 -9.90 -13.25 2.29
CA GLY A 123 -8.46 -13.12 2.55
C GLY A 123 -8.16 -12.84 4.00
N GLU A 124 -6.89 -12.78 4.30
CA GLU A 124 -6.37 -12.41 5.61
C GLU A 124 -6.06 -10.91 5.61
N ALA A 125 -6.93 -10.12 6.24
CA ALA A 125 -6.78 -8.68 6.38
C ALA A 125 -6.32 -8.32 7.78
N GLY A 126 -5.35 -7.40 7.89
CA GLY A 126 -4.85 -6.92 9.18
C GLY A 126 -4.22 -5.54 9.07
N GLY A 127 -4.09 -4.88 10.22
CA GLY A 127 -3.46 -3.55 10.26
C GLY A 127 -3.82 -2.73 11.47
N HIS A 128 -3.77 -1.43 11.28
CA HIS A 128 -4.13 -0.37 12.24
C HIS A 128 -4.90 0.73 11.51
N SER A 129 -5.26 1.77 12.23
CA SER A 129 -6.05 2.88 11.66
C SER A 129 -5.43 3.53 10.42
N THR A 130 -4.10 3.65 10.36
CA THR A 130 -3.40 4.38 9.28
C THR A 130 -2.67 3.50 8.27
N GLN A 131 -2.61 2.19 8.51
CA GLN A 131 -1.92 1.25 7.63
C GLN A 131 -2.47 -0.16 7.79
N GLY A 132 -2.43 -0.93 6.71
CA GLY A 132 -2.85 -2.33 6.75
C GLY A 132 -2.40 -3.08 5.50
N SER A 133 -2.59 -4.38 5.55
CA SER A 133 -2.28 -5.30 4.46
C SER A 133 -3.34 -6.38 4.33
N VAL A 134 -3.42 -6.97 3.15
CA VAL A 134 -4.30 -8.11 2.86
C VAL A 134 -3.52 -9.13 2.05
N GLU A 135 -3.76 -10.40 2.34
CA GLU A 135 -3.36 -11.54 1.51
C GLU A 135 -4.62 -12.28 1.04
N ILE A 136 -4.83 -12.39 -0.26
CA ILE A 136 -5.98 -13.05 -0.85
C ILE A 136 -5.51 -14.23 -1.71
N PRO A 137 -5.88 -15.48 -1.40
CA PRO A 137 -5.55 -16.61 -2.24
C PRO A 137 -6.29 -16.51 -3.59
N LEU A 138 -5.62 -16.85 -4.68
CA LEU A 138 -6.21 -16.88 -6.02
C LEU A 138 -7.19 -18.05 -6.24
N GLY A 139 -7.46 -18.84 -5.21
CA GLY A 139 -8.47 -19.88 -5.20
C GLY A 139 -8.21 -20.98 -6.23
N ILE A 140 -9.09 -21.12 -7.21
CA ILE A 140 -8.97 -22.15 -8.26
C ILE A 140 -7.73 -21.99 -9.15
N PHE A 141 -7.09 -20.84 -9.13
CA PHE A 141 -5.84 -20.59 -9.87
C PHE A 141 -4.58 -21.01 -9.09
N THR A 142 -4.74 -21.45 -7.83
CA THR A 142 -3.65 -21.97 -7.01
C THR A 142 -3.04 -23.23 -7.65
N GLY A 143 -1.72 -23.22 -7.86
CA GLY A 143 -1.00 -24.36 -8.45
C GLY A 143 -1.13 -24.50 -9.96
N ILE A 144 -1.78 -23.57 -10.64
CA ILE A 144 -1.78 -23.49 -12.10
C ILE A 144 -0.59 -22.62 -12.53
N GLU A 145 0.31 -23.19 -13.35
CA GLU A 145 1.30 -22.36 -14.04
C GLU A 145 0.55 -21.41 -14.98
N VAL A 146 0.51 -20.14 -14.61
CA VAL A 146 -0.09 -19.09 -15.44
C VAL A 146 0.85 -18.86 -16.62
N SER A 147 0.45 -19.33 -17.81
CA SER A 147 1.18 -19.04 -19.05
C SER A 147 1.25 -17.54 -19.31
N GLU A 148 2.26 -17.08 -20.08
CA GLU A 148 2.40 -15.66 -20.38
C GLU A 148 1.12 -15.04 -20.98
N ASP A 149 0.42 -15.78 -21.85
CA ASP A 149 -0.84 -15.36 -22.46
C ASP A 149 -1.97 -15.15 -21.43
N ASN A 150 -1.96 -15.91 -20.33
CA ASN A 150 -2.99 -15.83 -19.29
C ASN A 150 -2.64 -14.82 -18.17
N ARG A 151 -1.39 -14.38 -18.09
CA ARG A 151 -0.94 -13.42 -17.07
C ARG A 151 -1.63 -12.08 -17.21
N GLU A 152 -1.72 -11.56 -18.44
CA GLU A 152 -2.37 -10.29 -18.72
C GLU A 152 -3.85 -10.32 -18.35
N THR A 153 -4.57 -11.37 -18.76
CA THR A 153 -5.98 -11.55 -18.40
C THR A 153 -6.18 -11.68 -16.88
N LEU A 154 -5.29 -12.39 -16.18
CA LEU A 154 -5.37 -12.51 -14.73
C LEU A 154 -5.15 -11.15 -14.03
N LEU A 155 -4.21 -10.35 -14.53
CA LEU A 155 -3.97 -8.99 -14.01
C LEU A 155 -5.17 -8.10 -14.22
N GLU A 156 -5.76 -8.06 -15.41
CA GLU A 156 -6.94 -7.25 -15.72
C GLU A 156 -8.13 -7.60 -14.82
N LEU A 157 -8.45 -8.90 -14.69
CA LEU A 157 -9.54 -9.35 -13.82
C LEU A 157 -9.28 -9.03 -12.34
N THR A 158 -8.03 -9.17 -11.90
CA THR A 158 -7.64 -8.86 -10.53
C THR A 158 -7.74 -7.36 -10.28
N GLU A 159 -7.28 -6.55 -11.23
CA GLU A 159 -7.35 -5.09 -11.15
C GLU A 159 -8.78 -4.60 -11.02
N GLU A 160 -9.67 -5.01 -11.91
CA GLU A 160 -11.08 -4.65 -11.86
C GLU A 160 -11.73 -5.07 -10.53
N ALA A 161 -11.51 -6.32 -10.10
CA ALA A 161 -12.13 -6.85 -8.88
C ALA A 161 -11.63 -6.15 -7.60
N VAL A 162 -10.31 -5.97 -7.47
CA VAL A 162 -9.69 -5.38 -6.27
C VAL A 162 -9.97 -3.89 -6.19
N THR A 163 -9.79 -3.16 -7.28
CA THR A 163 -10.03 -1.71 -7.35
C THR A 163 -11.48 -1.37 -7.02
N LYS A 164 -12.43 -2.08 -7.63
CA LYS A 164 -13.85 -1.89 -7.37
C LYS A 164 -14.22 -2.13 -5.90
N LYS A 165 -13.74 -3.22 -5.30
CA LYS A 165 -13.99 -3.53 -3.89
C LYS A 165 -13.39 -2.48 -2.95
N LEU A 166 -12.19 -2.00 -3.24
CA LEU A 166 -11.53 -0.96 -2.45
C LEU A 166 -12.30 0.35 -2.51
N PHE A 167 -12.63 0.85 -3.69
CA PHE A 167 -13.38 2.10 -3.81
C PHE A 167 -14.75 2.01 -3.14
N GLN A 168 -15.47 0.89 -3.29
CA GLN A 168 -16.73 0.67 -2.57
C GLN A 168 -16.56 0.72 -1.05
N ALA A 169 -15.53 0.05 -0.49
CA ALA A 169 -15.26 0.05 0.93
C ALA A 169 -14.78 1.41 1.45
N MET A 170 -14.12 2.21 0.60
CA MET A 170 -13.74 3.60 0.89
C MET A 170 -14.90 4.59 0.73
N GLY A 171 -16.08 4.15 0.29
CA GLY A 171 -17.26 5.01 0.10
C GLY A 171 -17.15 5.94 -1.11
N VAL A 172 -16.34 5.58 -2.10
CA VAL A 172 -16.21 6.32 -3.37
C VAL A 172 -16.77 5.47 -4.50
N ASP A 173 -17.70 6.05 -5.28
CA ASP A 173 -18.18 5.42 -6.49
C ASP A 173 -17.06 5.46 -7.55
N GLY A 174 -16.68 4.28 -8.05
CA GLY A 174 -15.64 4.12 -9.07
C GLY A 174 -16.07 4.58 -10.47
N SER A 175 -16.69 5.74 -10.58
CA SER A 175 -17.16 6.31 -11.84
C SER A 175 -16.83 7.81 -11.91
N ASP A 176 -15.55 8.11 -12.09
CA ASP A 176 -15.15 9.36 -12.72
C ASP A 176 -13.81 9.16 -13.48
N GLY A 177 -13.79 8.16 -14.36
CA GLY A 177 -12.81 8.06 -15.45
C GLY A 177 -13.11 9.17 -16.42
N GLY A 178 -12.76 10.41 -16.05
CA GLY A 178 -12.96 11.61 -16.83
C GLY A 178 -12.24 11.51 -18.17
N ASN A 179 -13.01 11.40 -19.20
CA ASN A 179 -12.68 11.76 -20.56
C ASN A 179 -12.21 13.24 -20.53
N GLY A 180 -10.91 13.46 -20.45
CA GLY A 180 -10.24 14.76 -20.56
C GLY A 180 -9.59 14.84 -21.94
N ASN A 181 -10.24 15.57 -22.79
CA ASN A 181 -9.86 15.97 -24.15
C ASN A 181 -8.47 16.64 -24.19
#